data_f16d76958dd073fbe2f4745bad60681e
#
_entry.id   f16d76958dd073fbe2f4745bad60681e
#
_cell.length_a   1.000
_cell.length_b   1.000
_cell.length_c   1.000
_cell.angle_alpha   90.00
_cell.angle_beta   90.00
_cell.angle_gamma   90.00
#
_symmetry.space_group_name_H-M   'P 1'
#
loop_
_entity.id
_entity.type
_entity.pdbx_description
1 polymer ?
#
loop_
_entity_poly.entity_id
_entity_poly.type
_entity_poly.pdbx_seq_one_letter_code
_entity_poly.pdbx_strand_id
1 'polypeptide(L)'
;LVTLDEGKWNGRDTYAKWSGEPIGFGRQMQATDGAERIFHRVCPLLFTACLLLSVVASIGRGAPERLLWCLSAMLTASTSLSGGLCYALPWLSLTRRLSKSGAAIAGWDGVTATGGSGILLTDTDFFPPGCVSLNGIKIFGDFPVDKVVSDTATLIRDSGSGLDKIFHDLLRSQGAIYRRCSAFERCEGGLAAGIRGEQILVGSAAFMHLMEVALPQGLNVKNAVFCAIDGELAGLFALNYNLHGAVRPALTALIRNKIGPVLCTRDFNLIPAMLRQRFKLPVEKMEFPEMVRRTELSDPDQEHSDTLSAVLCREGLGPFSEAVVGGRRLRQAVRGSAALASVGSVIGVLLAFYLTFVESY
;
A
#
# COMPACT_ATOMS: atom_id res chain seq x y z
N LEU A 1 -6.13 -1.88 -5.63
CA LEU A 1 -4.84 -1.25 -5.37
C LEU A 1 -4.17 -0.90 -6.70
N VAL A 2 -3.83 0.33 -6.86
CA VAL A 2 -3.16 0.87 -8.03
C VAL A 2 -1.92 1.64 -7.60
N THR A 3 -1.10 2.02 -8.59
CA THR A 3 0.04 2.89 -8.37
C THR A 3 -0.29 4.29 -8.81
N LEU A 4 0.16 5.29 -8.08
CA LEU A 4 0.15 6.67 -8.54
C LEU A 4 1.20 6.86 -9.62
N ASP A 5 0.90 7.72 -10.58
CA ASP A 5 1.85 8.11 -11.60
C ASP A 5 3.07 8.82 -10.98
N GLU A 6 4.21 8.69 -11.67
CA GLU A 6 5.44 9.35 -11.28
C GLU A 6 5.22 10.87 -11.12
N GLY A 7 5.71 11.43 -10.04
CA GLY A 7 5.56 12.86 -9.73
C GLY A 7 4.39 13.20 -8.77
N LYS A 8 3.46 12.32 -8.52
CA LYS A 8 2.40 12.56 -7.52
C LYS A 8 2.98 12.73 -6.11
N TRP A 9 4.03 11.98 -5.78
CA TRP A 9 4.76 12.16 -4.53
C TRP A 9 6.29 12.18 -4.75
N ASN A 10 6.86 13.36 -4.80
CA ASN A 10 8.33 13.57 -4.91
C ASN A 10 9.01 12.75 -6.03
N GLY A 11 8.35 12.56 -7.17
CA GLY A 11 8.88 11.77 -8.30
C GLY A 11 9.03 10.28 -8.02
N ARG A 12 8.32 9.74 -7.05
CA ARG A 12 8.36 8.30 -6.69
C ARG A 12 7.05 7.63 -7.06
N ASP A 13 7.17 6.45 -7.65
CA ASP A 13 6.04 5.55 -7.76
C ASP A 13 5.58 5.14 -6.37
N THR A 14 4.30 5.31 -6.10
CA THR A 14 3.73 5.13 -4.77
C THR A 14 2.46 4.30 -4.87
N TYR A 15 2.33 3.28 -4.01
CA TYR A 15 1.12 2.48 -3.94
C TYR A 15 -0.01 3.26 -3.29
N ALA A 16 -1.20 3.22 -3.89
CA ALA A 16 -2.39 3.86 -3.36
C ALA A 16 -3.61 2.95 -3.46
N LYS A 17 -4.57 3.13 -2.58
CA LYS A 17 -5.87 2.48 -2.66
C LYS A 17 -6.75 3.22 -3.67
N TRP A 18 -7.55 2.44 -4.37
CA TRP A 18 -8.53 2.92 -5.33
C TRP A 18 -9.84 2.14 -5.15
N SER A 19 -10.97 2.84 -5.24
CA SER A 19 -12.30 2.28 -4.99
C SER A 19 -13.04 1.81 -6.25
N GLY A 20 -12.39 1.90 -7.42
CA GLY A 20 -12.99 1.48 -8.68
C GLY A 20 -13.06 -0.03 -8.86
N GLU A 21 -13.70 -0.46 -9.95
CA GLU A 21 -13.78 -1.88 -10.31
C GLU A 21 -12.42 -2.43 -10.75
N PRO A 22 -12.08 -3.70 -10.42
CA PRO A 22 -10.80 -4.31 -10.78
C PRO A 22 -10.79 -4.78 -12.26
N ILE A 23 -10.97 -3.83 -13.18
CA ILE A 23 -10.98 -4.10 -14.62
C ILE A 23 -9.60 -4.57 -15.07
N GLY A 24 -9.56 -5.66 -15.84
CA GLY A 24 -8.31 -6.19 -16.39
C GLY A 24 -7.57 -7.17 -15.47
N PHE A 25 -8.04 -7.43 -14.25
CA PHE A 25 -7.41 -8.38 -13.32
C PHE A 25 -7.16 -9.76 -13.95
N GLY A 26 -8.18 -10.35 -14.60
CA GLY A 26 -8.05 -11.65 -15.27
C GLY A 26 -7.04 -11.67 -16.41
N ARG A 27 -6.96 -10.56 -17.18
CA ARG A 27 -5.96 -10.42 -18.26
C ARG A 27 -4.54 -10.36 -17.69
N GLN A 28 -4.33 -9.61 -16.64
CA GLN A 28 -3.03 -9.50 -15.97
C GLN A 28 -2.57 -10.83 -15.35
N MET A 29 -3.51 -11.64 -14.86
CA MET A 29 -3.21 -12.98 -14.36
C MET A 29 -2.69 -13.95 -15.41
N GLN A 30 -3.04 -13.72 -16.69
CA GLN A 30 -2.61 -14.55 -17.84
C GLN A 30 -1.34 -14.02 -18.50
N ALA A 31 -0.83 -12.88 -18.08
CA ALA A 31 0.39 -12.30 -18.64
C ALA A 31 1.62 -13.17 -18.31
N THR A 32 2.61 -13.12 -19.19
CA THR A 32 3.91 -13.80 -19.03
C THR A 32 4.59 -13.40 -17.72
N ASP A 33 5.02 -14.38 -16.95
CA ASP A 33 5.71 -14.15 -15.69
C ASP A 33 7.18 -13.73 -15.85
N GLY A 34 7.83 -13.34 -14.74
CA GLY A 34 9.19 -12.87 -14.77
C GLY A 34 10.24 -13.93 -15.06
N ALA A 35 9.98 -15.18 -14.70
CA ALA A 35 10.88 -16.30 -15.03
C ALA A 35 10.79 -16.61 -16.51
N GLU A 36 9.59 -16.69 -17.05
CA GLU A 36 9.34 -16.90 -18.48
C GLU A 36 9.98 -15.82 -19.34
N ARG A 37 9.83 -14.55 -18.96
CA ARG A 37 10.49 -13.41 -19.66
C ARG A 37 12.02 -13.52 -19.68
N ILE A 38 12.64 -14.03 -18.60
CA ILE A 38 14.08 -14.25 -18.54
C ILE A 38 14.45 -15.43 -19.45
N PHE A 39 13.73 -16.54 -19.38
CA PHE A 39 14.02 -17.72 -20.19
C PHE A 39 13.81 -17.48 -21.67
N HIS A 40 12.83 -16.70 -22.08
CA HIS A 40 12.65 -16.27 -23.49
C HIS A 40 13.89 -15.56 -24.06
N ARG A 41 14.70 -14.89 -23.23
CA ARG A 41 15.96 -14.26 -23.66
C ARG A 41 17.14 -15.19 -23.58
N VAL A 42 17.19 -16.03 -22.55
CA VAL A 42 18.35 -16.91 -22.28
C VAL A 42 18.33 -18.16 -23.14
N CYS A 43 17.16 -18.77 -23.39
CA CYS A 43 17.08 -20.02 -24.15
C CYS A 43 17.62 -19.94 -25.58
N PRO A 44 17.34 -18.89 -26.39
CA PRO A 44 17.93 -18.79 -27.73
C PRO A 44 19.46 -18.68 -27.70
N LEU A 45 20.00 -17.95 -26.70
CA LEU A 45 21.46 -17.81 -26.54
C LEU A 45 22.10 -19.13 -26.14
N LEU A 46 21.48 -19.86 -25.19
CA LEU A 46 21.93 -21.19 -24.79
C LEU A 46 21.85 -22.19 -25.94
N PHE A 47 20.78 -22.17 -26.71
CA PHE A 47 20.63 -23.04 -27.87
C PHE A 47 21.73 -22.79 -28.90
N THR A 48 22.00 -21.53 -29.22
CA THR A 48 23.06 -21.15 -30.13
C THR A 48 24.44 -21.59 -29.60
N ALA A 49 24.68 -21.38 -28.30
CA ALA A 49 25.92 -21.82 -27.67
C ALA A 49 26.08 -23.36 -27.69
N CYS A 50 25.01 -24.10 -27.39
CA CYS A 50 25.01 -25.57 -27.49
C CYS A 50 25.33 -26.04 -28.89
N LEU A 51 24.78 -25.39 -29.91
CA LEU A 51 25.02 -25.75 -31.31
C LEU A 51 26.48 -25.46 -31.70
N LEU A 52 27.01 -24.30 -31.39
CA LEU A 52 28.41 -23.94 -31.68
C LEU A 52 29.39 -24.85 -30.93
N LEU A 53 29.17 -25.10 -29.66
CA LEU A 53 30.03 -25.96 -28.84
C LEU A 53 29.98 -27.42 -29.30
N SER A 54 28.83 -27.92 -29.77
CA SER A 54 28.68 -29.24 -30.34
C SER A 54 29.47 -29.41 -31.62
N VAL A 55 29.46 -28.38 -32.49
CA VAL A 55 30.29 -28.37 -33.71
C VAL A 55 31.78 -28.40 -33.34
N VAL A 56 32.21 -27.56 -32.38
CA VAL A 56 33.59 -27.54 -31.93
C VAL A 56 34.01 -28.90 -31.33
N ALA A 57 33.16 -29.52 -30.49
CA ALA A 57 33.45 -30.80 -29.85
C ALA A 57 33.54 -31.94 -30.88
N SER A 58 32.69 -31.91 -31.90
CA SER A 58 32.63 -32.96 -32.93
C SER A 58 33.74 -32.83 -33.96
N ILE A 59 33.86 -31.64 -34.59
CA ILE A 59 34.86 -31.39 -35.64
C ILE A 59 36.27 -31.29 -35.06
N GLY A 60 36.44 -30.67 -33.91
CA GLY A 60 37.72 -30.50 -33.24
C GLY A 60 38.36 -31.87 -32.85
N ARG A 61 37.54 -32.91 -32.75
CA ARG A 61 38.01 -34.27 -32.51
C ARG A 61 38.09 -35.15 -33.77
N GLY A 62 37.70 -34.59 -34.91
CA GLY A 62 37.66 -35.35 -36.16
C GLY A 62 36.60 -36.45 -36.21
N ALA A 63 35.54 -36.31 -35.42
CA ALA A 63 34.45 -37.28 -35.36
C ALA A 63 33.09 -36.59 -35.66
N PRO A 64 32.84 -36.16 -36.90
CA PRO A 64 31.64 -35.44 -37.31
C PRO A 64 30.34 -36.24 -37.10
N GLU A 65 30.40 -37.58 -37.11
CA GLU A 65 29.30 -38.48 -36.85
C GLU A 65 28.73 -38.34 -35.42
N ARG A 66 29.51 -37.82 -34.47
CA ARG A 66 29.10 -37.60 -33.09
C ARG A 66 28.39 -36.23 -32.86
N LEU A 67 28.20 -35.42 -33.87
CA LEU A 67 27.60 -34.10 -33.75
C LEU A 67 26.24 -34.13 -33.04
N LEU A 68 25.36 -35.00 -33.47
CA LEU A 68 24.04 -35.15 -32.87
C LEU A 68 24.08 -35.62 -31.43
N TRP A 69 25.02 -36.52 -31.12
CA TRP A 69 25.22 -37.00 -29.73
C TRP A 69 25.73 -35.89 -28.82
N CYS A 70 26.73 -35.11 -29.24
CA CYS A 70 27.24 -33.97 -28.49
C CYS A 70 26.17 -32.89 -28.29
N LEU A 71 25.38 -32.60 -29.34
CA LEU A 71 24.29 -31.62 -29.28
C LEU A 71 23.21 -32.13 -28.30
N SER A 72 22.81 -33.36 -28.35
CA SER A 72 21.84 -33.94 -27.44
C SER A 72 22.32 -33.90 -25.98
N ALA A 73 23.58 -34.22 -25.71
CA ALA A 73 24.17 -34.15 -24.39
C ALA A 73 24.15 -32.69 -23.83
N MET A 74 24.55 -31.70 -24.64
CA MET A 74 24.56 -30.30 -24.23
C MET A 74 23.15 -29.76 -24.05
N LEU A 75 22.22 -30.08 -24.94
CA LEU A 75 20.82 -29.65 -24.79
C LEU A 75 20.17 -30.26 -23.55
N THR A 76 20.44 -31.52 -23.27
CA THR A 76 19.95 -32.16 -22.04
C THR A 76 20.53 -31.51 -20.79
N ALA A 77 21.84 -31.21 -20.79
CA ALA A 77 22.51 -30.53 -19.67
C ALA A 77 22.05 -29.07 -19.52
N SER A 78 21.63 -28.43 -20.61
CA SER A 78 21.09 -27.06 -20.56
C SER A 78 19.69 -26.95 -19.96
N THR A 79 18.94 -28.07 -19.98
CA THR A 79 17.55 -28.05 -19.45
C THR A 79 17.55 -27.94 -17.93
N SER A 80 17.00 -26.83 -17.43
CA SER A 80 16.79 -26.64 -16.00
C SER A 80 15.39 -27.13 -15.63
N LEU A 81 15.29 -28.31 -15.01
CA LEU A 81 14.02 -28.82 -14.47
C LEU A 81 13.41 -27.88 -13.42
N SER A 82 14.22 -27.08 -12.76
CA SER A 82 13.77 -26.06 -11.81
C SER A 82 13.17 -24.83 -12.48
N GLY A 83 13.37 -24.64 -13.78
CA GLY A 83 12.89 -23.44 -14.51
C GLY A 83 11.39 -23.23 -14.39
N GLY A 84 10.59 -24.27 -14.55
CA GLY A 84 9.14 -24.22 -14.39
C GLY A 84 8.67 -23.91 -12.96
N LEU A 85 9.52 -24.13 -11.96
CA LEU A 85 9.21 -23.89 -10.56
C LEU A 85 9.65 -22.50 -10.07
N CYS A 86 10.47 -21.77 -10.81
CA CYS A 86 11.02 -20.48 -10.41
C CYS A 86 9.95 -19.42 -10.09
N TYR A 87 8.82 -19.49 -10.78
CA TYR A 87 7.67 -18.64 -10.53
C TYR A 87 6.58 -19.35 -9.72
N ALA A 88 6.24 -20.58 -10.11
CA ALA A 88 5.10 -21.30 -9.57
C ALA A 88 5.15 -21.48 -8.05
N LEU A 89 6.31 -21.86 -7.50
CA LEU A 89 6.44 -22.10 -6.06
C LEU A 89 6.35 -20.81 -5.23
N PRO A 90 7.12 -19.73 -5.53
CA PRO A 90 6.97 -18.45 -4.83
C PRO A 90 5.57 -17.87 -4.97
N TRP A 91 4.96 -17.98 -6.15
CA TRP A 91 3.60 -17.51 -6.40
C TRP A 91 2.57 -18.26 -5.56
N LEU A 92 2.63 -19.58 -5.52
CA LEU A 92 1.72 -20.41 -4.73
C LEU A 92 1.85 -20.12 -3.23
N SER A 93 3.07 -19.96 -2.75
CA SER A 93 3.34 -19.59 -1.35
C SER A 93 2.73 -18.23 -0.99
N LEU A 94 2.93 -17.24 -1.86
CA LEU A 94 2.41 -15.89 -1.67
C LEU A 94 0.87 -15.87 -1.73
N THR A 95 0.26 -16.48 -2.73
CA THR A 95 -1.20 -16.49 -2.89
C THR A 95 -1.90 -17.17 -1.73
N ARG A 96 -1.36 -18.27 -1.21
CA ARG A 96 -1.88 -18.93 0.00
C ARG A 96 -1.82 -18.03 1.24
N ARG A 97 -0.79 -17.22 1.37
CA ARG A 97 -0.68 -16.25 2.47
C ARG A 97 -1.64 -15.09 2.28
N LEU A 98 -1.69 -14.52 1.09
CA LEU A 98 -2.56 -13.39 0.77
C LEU A 98 -4.05 -13.74 0.88
N SER A 99 -4.46 -14.94 0.48
CA SER A 99 -5.86 -15.37 0.62
C SER A 99 -6.35 -15.35 2.07
N LYS A 100 -5.48 -15.63 3.03
CA LYS A 100 -5.79 -15.55 4.46
C LYS A 100 -5.96 -14.11 4.94
N SER A 101 -5.18 -13.19 4.39
CA SER A 101 -5.28 -11.76 4.73
C SER A 101 -6.38 -11.01 3.97
N GLY A 102 -6.94 -11.62 2.93
CA GLY A 102 -7.97 -10.99 2.10
C GLY A 102 -7.39 -10.08 1.03
N ALA A 103 -6.29 -10.47 0.42
CA ALA A 103 -5.66 -9.78 -0.70
C ALA A 103 -5.36 -10.74 -1.85
N ALA A 104 -5.34 -10.22 -3.07
CA ALA A 104 -4.96 -10.96 -4.28
C ALA A 104 -4.13 -10.05 -5.20
N ILE A 105 -2.94 -10.50 -5.60
CA ILE A 105 -2.08 -9.78 -6.53
C ILE A 105 -2.54 -10.03 -7.97
N ALA A 106 -2.52 -8.99 -8.80
CA ALA A 106 -2.96 -9.02 -10.19
C ALA A 106 -1.88 -9.55 -11.14
N GLY A 107 -1.41 -10.77 -10.93
CA GLY A 107 -0.40 -11.43 -11.75
C GLY A 107 0.97 -10.77 -11.70
N TRP A 108 1.83 -11.14 -12.64
CA TRP A 108 3.19 -10.59 -12.71
C TRP A 108 3.22 -9.11 -13.08
N ASP A 109 2.30 -8.67 -13.94
CA ASP A 109 2.20 -7.24 -14.30
C ASP A 109 1.83 -6.40 -13.09
N GLY A 110 0.96 -6.89 -12.21
CA GLY A 110 0.67 -6.25 -10.93
C GLY A 110 1.87 -6.15 -9.99
N VAL A 111 2.73 -7.17 -9.99
CA VAL A 111 3.98 -7.17 -9.20
C VAL A 111 5.01 -6.18 -9.73
N THR A 112 5.06 -6.00 -11.06
CA THR A 112 6.08 -5.18 -11.72
C THR A 112 5.59 -3.79 -12.12
N ALA A 113 4.30 -3.52 -11.99
CA ALA A 113 3.69 -2.24 -12.32
C ALA A 113 4.40 -1.06 -11.69
N THR A 114 4.99 -1.29 -10.52
CA THR A 114 5.76 -0.27 -9.83
C THR A 114 7.10 -0.78 -9.35
N GLY A 115 8.10 0.04 -9.54
CA GLY A 115 9.29 0.00 -8.73
C GLY A 115 9.09 0.58 -7.33
N GLY A 116 7.83 0.75 -6.90
CA GLY A 116 7.35 1.59 -5.83
C GLY A 116 8.18 1.60 -4.56
N SER A 117 8.61 2.79 -4.18
CA SER A 117 9.36 3.02 -2.94
C SER A 117 8.50 3.66 -1.85
N GLY A 118 7.24 3.94 -2.13
CA GLY A 118 6.30 4.57 -1.21
C GLY A 118 4.94 3.87 -1.16
N ILE A 119 4.23 4.12 -0.07
CA ILE A 119 2.86 3.66 0.15
C ILE A 119 2.04 4.76 0.82
N LEU A 120 0.89 5.11 0.23
CA LEU A 120 -0.03 6.07 0.81
C LEU A 120 -0.95 5.40 1.81
N LEU A 121 -0.91 5.88 3.03
CA LEU A 121 -1.72 5.38 4.14
C LEU A 121 -2.76 6.43 4.54
N THR A 122 -3.94 5.96 4.85
CA THR A 122 -5.08 6.78 5.27
C THR A 122 -5.49 6.46 6.71
N ASP A 123 -6.44 7.18 7.24
CA ASP A 123 -6.95 7.00 8.61
C ASP A 123 -7.39 5.56 8.88
N THR A 124 -8.10 4.96 7.92
CA THR A 124 -8.64 3.60 8.05
C THR A 124 -7.59 2.50 8.00
N ASP A 125 -6.38 2.81 7.56
CA ASP A 125 -5.25 1.85 7.61
C ASP A 125 -4.75 1.64 9.03
N PHE A 126 -4.74 2.70 9.84
CA PHE A 126 -4.33 2.64 11.25
C PHE A 126 -5.49 2.31 12.18
N PHE A 127 -6.63 2.91 11.89
CA PHE A 127 -7.84 2.83 12.71
C PHE A 127 -9.04 2.42 11.82
N PRO A 128 -9.13 1.15 11.41
CA PRO A 128 -10.29 0.66 10.69
C PRO A 128 -11.57 0.81 11.53
N PRO A 129 -12.76 0.69 10.92
CA PRO A 129 -14.03 0.80 11.63
C PRO A 129 -14.07 -0.06 12.90
N GLY A 130 -14.46 0.55 14.01
CA GLY A 130 -14.48 -0.08 15.34
C GLY A 130 -13.25 0.15 16.19
N CYS A 131 -12.16 0.69 15.63
CA CYS A 131 -10.93 1.01 16.39
C CYS A 131 -10.95 2.40 17.05
N VAL A 132 -11.88 3.25 16.68
CA VAL A 132 -12.11 4.54 17.33
C VAL A 132 -13.51 4.52 17.93
N SER A 133 -13.62 4.94 19.19
CA SER A 133 -14.88 4.99 19.92
C SER A 133 -15.10 6.34 20.58
N LEU A 134 -16.35 6.71 20.74
CA LEU A 134 -16.76 7.91 21.46
C LEU A 134 -16.91 7.57 22.95
N ASN A 135 -16.14 8.26 23.82
CA ASN A 135 -16.15 8.04 25.26
C ASN A 135 -17.11 8.96 26.02
N GLY A 136 -17.53 10.04 25.39
CA GLY A 136 -18.41 10.99 26.04
C GLY A 136 -18.55 12.29 25.26
N ILE A 137 -19.62 13.00 25.56
CA ILE A 137 -19.97 14.29 24.94
C ILE A 137 -20.19 15.29 26.08
N LYS A 138 -19.66 16.48 25.92
CA LYS A 138 -19.95 17.60 26.82
C LYS A 138 -20.37 18.80 25.98
N ILE A 139 -21.51 19.36 26.29
CA ILE A 139 -22.02 20.58 25.70
C ILE A 139 -21.70 21.75 26.62
N PHE A 140 -21.30 22.86 26.04
CA PHE A 140 -21.00 24.12 26.73
C PHE A 140 -21.99 25.20 26.31
N GLY A 141 -22.25 26.12 27.21
CA GLY A 141 -23.20 27.20 26.96
C GLY A 141 -24.64 26.71 26.78
N ASP A 142 -25.46 27.53 26.13
CA ASP A 142 -26.89 27.25 25.91
C ASP A 142 -27.19 26.64 24.52
N PHE A 143 -26.21 25.97 23.94
CA PHE A 143 -26.39 25.35 22.62
C PHE A 143 -27.18 24.06 22.71
N PRO A 144 -28.18 23.85 21.82
CA PRO A 144 -28.89 22.56 21.73
C PRO A 144 -27.94 21.42 21.31
N VAL A 145 -28.07 20.26 21.94
CA VAL A 145 -27.22 19.08 21.66
C VAL A 145 -27.33 18.65 20.20
N ASP A 146 -28.53 18.62 19.65
CA ASP A 146 -28.83 18.23 18.27
C ASP A 146 -28.14 19.18 17.26
N LYS A 147 -28.10 20.47 17.57
CA LYS A 147 -27.40 21.47 16.74
C LYS A 147 -25.88 21.24 16.74
N VAL A 148 -25.28 21.08 17.91
CA VAL A 148 -23.82 20.85 18.04
C VAL A 148 -23.43 19.57 17.36
N VAL A 149 -24.19 18.49 17.53
CA VAL A 149 -23.95 17.22 16.86
C VAL A 149 -24.12 17.33 15.35
N SER A 150 -25.17 18.01 14.87
CA SER A 150 -25.40 18.24 13.44
C SER A 150 -24.25 18.98 12.77
N ASP A 151 -23.81 20.08 13.37
CA ASP A 151 -22.78 20.94 12.82
C ASP A 151 -21.43 20.21 12.81
N THR A 152 -21.09 19.54 13.90
CA THR A 152 -19.84 18.76 13.99
C THR A 152 -19.81 17.59 13.00
N ALA A 153 -20.88 16.80 12.94
CA ALA A 153 -20.98 15.66 12.04
C ALA A 153 -20.95 16.10 10.56
N THR A 154 -21.54 17.25 10.24
CA THR A 154 -21.53 17.80 8.89
C THR A 154 -20.11 18.14 8.43
N LEU A 155 -19.33 18.85 9.25
CA LEU A 155 -17.95 19.18 8.92
C LEU A 155 -17.07 17.93 8.81
N ILE A 156 -17.22 16.97 9.70
CA ILE A 156 -16.45 15.72 9.67
C ILE A 156 -16.78 14.90 8.43
N ARG A 157 -18.04 14.77 8.05
CA ARG A 157 -18.44 14.12 6.80
C ARG A 157 -17.77 14.79 5.59
N ASP A 158 -17.87 16.09 5.50
CA ASP A 158 -17.34 16.86 4.35
C ASP A 158 -15.81 16.88 4.31
N SER A 159 -15.15 16.59 5.45
CA SER A 159 -13.69 16.40 5.49
C SER A 159 -13.25 15.07 4.86
N GLY A 160 -14.10 14.06 4.86
CA GLY A 160 -13.79 12.71 4.41
C GLY A 160 -12.84 11.97 5.35
N SER A 161 -12.80 12.34 6.64
CA SER A 161 -11.96 11.67 7.64
C SER A 161 -12.54 10.32 8.07
N GLY A 162 -11.71 9.47 8.66
CA GLY A 162 -12.14 8.17 9.22
C GLY A 162 -13.09 8.28 10.41
N LEU A 163 -13.34 9.48 10.92
CA LEU A 163 -14.29 9.74 11.99
C LEU A 163 -15.75 9.80 11.52
N ASP A 164 -15.99 9.85 10.23
CA ASP A 164 -17.34 10.05 9.66
C ASP A 164 -18.36 9.03 10.21
N LYS A 165 -18.00 7.77 10.27
CA LYS A 165 -18.91 6.71 10.76
C LYS A 165 -19.35 6.92 12.20
N ILE A 166 -18.45 7.33 13.08
CA ILE A 166 -18.73 7.55 14.50
C ILE A 166 -19.70 8.70 14.67
N PHE A 167 -19.46 9.80 13.97
CA PHE A 167 -20.32 10.99 14.02
C PHE A 167 -21.63 10.78 13.29
N HIS A 168 -21.66 9.95 12.25
CA HIS A 168 -22.92 9.53 11.61
C HIS A 168 -23.81 8.73 12.57
N ASP A 169 -23.25 7.77 13.29
CA ASP A 169 -23.97 6.96 14.27
C ASP A 169 -24.47 7.84 15.43
N LEU A 170 -23.65 8.79 15.88
CA LEU A 170 -24.04 9.77 16.88
C LEU A 170 -25.19 10.65 16.39
N LEU A 171 -25.08 11.17 15.17
CA LEU A 171 -26.13 12.00 14.54
C LEU A 171 -27.47 11.26 14.53
N ARG A 172 -27.46 10.00 14.12
CA ARG A 172 -28.67 9.16 14.11
C ARG A 172 -29.23 8.92 15.51
N SER A 173 -28.38 8.67 16.49
CA SER A 173 -28.79 8.41 17.87
C SER A 173 -29.46 9.63 18.52
N GLN A 174 -29.07 10.83 18.12
CA GLN A 174 -29.67 12.08 18.58
C GLN A 174 -30.87 12.57 17.76
N GLY A 175 -31.24 11.81 16.72
CA GLY A 175 -32.31 12.24 15.80
C GLY A 175 -31.99 13.52 15.03
N ALA A 176 -30.71 13.88 14.95
CA ALA A 176 -30.22 15.05 14.25
C ALA A 176 -30.01 14.78 12.76
N ILE A 177 -29.92 15.82 11.96
CA ILE A 177 -29.72 15.73 10.51
C ILE A 177 -28.50 16.53 10.06
N TYR A 178 -27.89 16.11 8.95
CA TYR A 178 -26.82 16.87 8.31
C TYR A 178 -27.32 18.23 7.80
N ARG A 179 -26.42 19.18 7.85
CA ARG A 179 -26.67 20.54 7.34
C ARG A 179 -25.91 20.77 6.03
N ARG A 180 -26.21 21.88 5.35
CA ARG A 180 -25.38 22.37 4.25
C ARG A 180 -24.35 23.36 4.81
N CYS A 181 -23.08 23.16 4.47
CA CYS A 181 -22.04 24.10 4.80
C CYS A 181 -21.63 24.93 3.57
N SER A 182 -21.16 26.14 3.85
CA SER A 182 -20.54 27.05 2.88
C SER A 182 -19.11 27.35 3.31
N ALA A 183 -18.26 27.76 2.36
CA ALA A 183 -16.88 28.16 2.64
C ALA A 183 -16.12 27.11 3.48
N PHE A 184 -16.21 25.84 3.09
CA PHE A 184 -15.54 24.75 3.80
C PHE A 184 -14.03 24.80 3.59
N GLU A 185 -13.29 24.85 4.68
CA GLU A 185 -11.82 24.87 4.68
C GLU A 185 -11.25 23.77 5.57
N ARG A 186 -10.18 23.13 5.10
CA ARG A 186 -9.37 22.21 5.88
C ARG A 186 -8.11 22.92 6.37
N CYS A 187 -7.96 22.99 7.68
CA CYS A 187 -6.81 23.60 8.33
C CYS A 187 -5.94 22.56 9.01
N GLU A 188 -4.70 22.90 9.32
CA GLU A 188 -3.90 22.05 10.20
C GLU A 188 -4.54 22.02 11.59
N GLY A 189 -4.93 20.80 12.01
CA GLY A 189 -5.56 20.57 13.31
C GLY A 189 -7.07 20.76 13.37
N GLY A 190 -7.73 21.16 12.28
CA GLY A 190 -9.17 21.36 12.31
C GLY A 190 -9.83 21.74 11.00
N LEU A 191 -11.12 22.01 11.08
CA LEU A 191 -12.03 22.31 9.97
C LEU A 191 -12.78 23.60 10.28
N ALA A 192 -13.05 24.39 9.24
CA ALA A 192 -13.87 25.60 9.33
C ALA A 192 -14.93 25.60 8.23
N ALA A 193 -16.14 26.02 8.55
CA ALA A 193 -17.20 26.23 7.58
C ALA A 193 -18.26 27.18 8.10
N GLY A 194 -19.09 27.71 7.21
CA GLY A 194 -20.29 28.43 7.54
C GLY A 194 -21.54 27.53 7.48
N ILE A 195 -22.38 27.55 8.52
CA ILE A 195 -23.67 26.85 8.54
C ILE A 195 -24.73 27.85 9.00
N ARG A 196 -25.71 28.12 8.15
CA ARG A 196 -26.83 29.06 8.44
C ARG A 196 -26.37 30.45 8.88
N GLY A 197 -25.25 30.95 8.35
CA GLY A 197 -24.69 32.26 8.68
C GLY A 197 -23.81 32.26 9.93
N GLU A 198 -23.67 31.18 10.62
CA GLU A 198 -22.77 31.01 11.77
C GLU A 198 -21.44 30.38 11.34
N GLN A 199 -20.34 30.82 11.92
CA GLN A 199 -19.03 30.21 11.71
C GLN A 199 -18.87 29.00 12.62
N ILE A 200 -18.63 27.83 12.03
CA ILE A 200 -18.42 26.59 12.75
C ILE A 200 -16.95 26.18 12.64
N LEU A 201 -16.32 25.93 13.77
CA LEU A 201 -14.97 25.41 13.88
C LEU A 201 -15.01 24.03 14.55
N VAL A 202 -14.36 23.05 13.94
CA VAL A 202 -14.27 21.70 14.48
C VAL A 202 -12.81 21.27 14.43
N GLY A 203 -12.23 20.89 15.56
CA GLY A 203 -10.83 20.51 15.58
C GLY A 203 -10.27 20.14 16.94
N SER A 204 -8.96 20.06 17.00
CA SER A 204 -8.21 19.78 18.22
C SER A 204 -8.17 20.98 19.18
N ALA A 205 -7.74 20.75 20.42
CA ALA A 205 -7.53 21.85 21.39
C ALA A 205 -6.53 22.89 20.86
N ALA A 206 -5.45 22.44 20.22
CA ALA A 206 -4.45 23.33 19.64
C ALA A 206 -5.05 24.22 18.54
N PHE A 207 -5.94 23.65 17.70
CA PHE A 207 -6.66 24.41 16.68
C PHE A 207 -7.60 25.45 17.29
N MET A 208 -8.30 25.09 18.36
CA MET A 208 -9.17 26.05 19.08
C MET A 208 -8.36 27.22 19.65
N HIS A 209 -7.19 26.96 20.23
CA HIS A 209 -6.29 28.02 20.69
C HIS A 209 -5.80 28.91 19.53
N LEU A 210 -5.45 28.31 18.39
CA LEU A 210 -5.03 29.06 17.21
C LEU A 210 -6.13 29.98 16.68
N MET A 211 -7.38 29.54 16.79
CA MET A 211 -8.57 30.29 16.36
C MET A 211 -9.13 31.22 17.47
N GLU A 212 -8.37 31.40 18.54
CA GLU A 212 -8.74 32.30 19.67
C GLU A 212 -10.02 31.88 20.39
N VAL A 213 -10.40 30.62 20.35
CA VAL A 213 -11.53 30.08 21.12
C VAL A 213 -11.08 29.77 22.54
N ALA A 214 -11.74 30.38 23.52
CA ALA A 214 -11.43 30.12 24.94
C ALA A 214 -11.84 28.72 25.36
N LEU A 215 -10.89 27.96 25.88
CA LEU A 215 -11.13 26.63 26.48
C LEU A 215 -11.18 26.71 28.00
N PRO A 216 -12.09 25.96 28.65
CA PRO A 216 -12.13 25.89 30.12
C PRO A 216 -10.84 25.35 30.70
N GLN A 217 -10.42 25.91 31.83
CA GLN A 217 -9.24 25.45 32.55
C GLN A 217 -9.46 24.04 33.12
N GLY A 218 -8.42 23.18 33.05
CA GLY A 218 -8.48 21.84 33.58
C GLY A 218 -9.06 20.76 32.65
N LEU A 219 -9.40 21.10 31.42
CA LEU A 219 -9.78 20.12 30.41
C LEU A 219 -8.54 19.31 29.97
N ASN A 220 -8.33 18.16 30.60
CA ASN A 220 -7.20 17.26 30.28
C ASN A 220 -7.65 16.12 29.38
N VAL A 221 -8.25 16.42 28.25
CA VAL A 221 -8.71 15.43 27.26
C VAL A 221 -7.72 15.39 26.12
N LYS A 222 -6.97 14.31 26.03
CA LYS A 222 -5.85 14.17 25.07
C LYS A 222 -6.30 13.98 23.62
N ASN A 223 -7.42 13.36 23.39
CA ASN A 223 -7.95 13.10 22.04
C ASN A 223 -9.42 13.46 22.02
N ALA A 224 -9.69 14.67 21.59
CA ALA A 224 -11.04 15.20 21.54
C ALA A 224 -11.29 15.95 20.25
N VAL A 225 -12.53 15.96 19.85
CA VAL A 225 -13.04 16.84 18.82
C VAL A 225 -13.78 17.97 19.54
N PHE A 226 -13.32 19.19 19.37
CA PHE A 226 -13.98 20.40 19.86
C PHE A 226 -14.82 21.00 18.76
N CYS A 227 -15.96 21.53 19.12
CA CYS A 227 -16.83 22.31 18.23
C CYS A 227 -17.02 23.71 18.82
N ALA A 228 -16.77 24.73 18.01
CA ALA A 228 -17.05 26.12 18.37
C ALA A 228 -18.01 26.72 17.34
N ILE A 229 -18.93 27.55 17.83
CA ILE A 229 -19.92 28.28 17.02
C ILE A 229 -19.74 29.78 17.29
N ASP A 230 -19.48 30.54 16.24
CA ASP A 230 -19.24 31.97 16.30
C ASP A 230 -18.19 32.40 17.37
N GLY A 231 -17.11 31.59 17.48
CA GLY A 231 -16.01 31.86 18.42
C GLY A 231 -16.25 31.39 19.85
N GLU A 232 -17.43 30.83 20.16
CA GLU A 232 -17.74 30.27 21.48
C GLU A 232 -17.67 28.75 21.45
N LEU A 233 -17.04 28.14 22.47
CA LEU A 233 -16.97 26.70 22.62
C LEU A 233 -18.39 26.13 22.85
N ALA A 234 -18.84 25.28 21.93
CA ALA A 234 -20.17 24.68 21.96
C ALA A 234 -20.16 23.21 22.43
N GLY A 235 -19.14 22.45 22.08
CA GLY A 235 -19.12 21.04 22.43
C GLY A 235 -17.72 20.41 22.42
N LEU A 236 -17.64 19.29 23.12
CA LEU A 236 -16.46 18.44 23.21
C LEU A 236 -16.90 16.99 23.02
N PHE A 237 -16.23 16.28 22.16
CA PHE A 237 -16.42 14.85 21.91
C PHE A 237 -15.14 14.11 22.27
N ALA A 238 -15.14 13.37 23.36
CA ALA A 238 -13.99 12.61 23.81
C ALA A 238 -13.88 11.32 23.00
N LEU A 239 -12.76 11.11 22.33
CA LEU A 239 -12.49 9.93 21.52
C LEU A 239 -11.45 9.02 22.15
N ASN A 240 -11.61 7.73 21.95
CA ASN A 240 -10.61 6.74 22.26
C ASN A 240 -10.13 6.02 21.01
N TYR A 241 -8.84 6.13 20.74
CA TYR A 241 -8.18 5.48 19.60
C TYR A 241 -7.49 4.20 20.07
N ASN A 242 -7.88 3.07 19.49
CA ASN A 242 -7.24 1.78 19.69
C ASN A 242 -6.53 1.36 18.41
N LEU A 243 -5.20 1.30 18.44
CA LEU A 243 -4.42 0.91 17.28
C LEU A 243 -4.71 -0.55 16.92
N HIS A 244 -5.06 -0.80 15.66
CA HIS A 244 -5.26 -2.16 15.17
C HIS A 244 -3.96 -2.97 15.28
N GLY A 245 -4.05 -4.23 15.73
CA GLY A 245 -2.88 -5.06 16.00
C GLY A 245 -1.99 -5.35 14.79
N ALA A 246 -2.52 -5.28 13.58
CA ALA A 246 -1.77 -5.48 12.35
C ALA A 246 -0.88 -4.29 11.95
N VAL A 247 -1.07 -3.10 12.54
CA VAL A 247 -0.37 -1.87 12.11
C VAL A 247 1.13 -1.94 12.39
N ARG A 248 1.54 -2.32 13.59
CA ARG A 248 2.96 -2.37 13.97
C ARG A 248 3.77 -3.36 13.12
N PRO A 249 3.35 -4.63 12.98
CA PRO A 249 4.08 -5.57 12.13
C PRO A 249 4.07 -5.15 10.66
N ALA A 250 2.98 -4.56 10.17
CA ALA A 250 2.87 -4.06 8.82
C ALA A 250 3.85 -2.90 8.55
N LEU A 251 3.92 -1.90 9.41
CA LEU A 251 4.89 -0.80 9.29
C LEU A 251 6.33 -1.30 9.36
N THR A 252 6.62 -2.23 10.25
CA THR A 252 7.95 -2.84 10.35
C THR A 252 8.33 -3.56 9.06
N ALA A 253 7.41 -4.32 8.46
CA ALA A 253 7.64 -5.01 7.20
C ALA A 253 7.86 -4.04 6.04
N LEU A 254 7.07 -2.98 5.95
CA LEU A 254 7.22 -1.93 4.93
C LEU A 254 8.59 -1.24 5.03
N ILE A 255 8.97 -0.78 6.20
CA ILE A 255 10.25 -0.08 6.44
C ILE A 255 11.44 -1.01 6.16
N ARG A 256 11.38 -2.27 6.60
CA ARG A 256 12.42 -3.26 6.33
C ARG A 256 12.61 -3.53 4.84
N ASN A 257 11.54 -3.48 4.07
CA ASN A 257 11.59 -3.64 2.61
C ASN A 257 11.80 -2.33 1.85
N LYS A 258 12.20 -1.25 2.52
CA LYS A 258 12.47 0.08 1.93
C LYS A 258 11.27 0.66 1.17
N ILE A 259 10.08 0.46 1.71
CA ILE A 259 8.84 1.09 1.25
C ILE A 259 8.48 2.16 2.27
N GLY A 260 8.59 3.43 1.88
CA GLY A 260 8.36 4.57 2.78
C GLY A 260 6.87 4.81 3.00
N PRO A 261 6.39 4.72 4.25
CA PRO A 261 5.01 5.07 4.55
C PRO A 261 4.80 6.59 4.47
N VAL A 262 3.77 7.00 3.76
CA VAL A 262 3.32 8.40 3.66
C VAL A 262 1.92 8.47 4.26
N LEU A 263 1.75 9.15 5.37
CA LEU A 263 0.46 9.23 6.05
C LEU A 263 -0.34 10.41 5.53
N CYS A 264 -1.39 10.11 4.76
CA CYS A 264 -2.32 11.06 4.14
C CYS A 264 -3.62 11.12 4.95
N THR A 265 -3.49 11.37 6.25
CA THR A 265 -4.64 11.43 7.16
C THR A 265 -5.45 12.70 6.95
N ARG A 266 -6.78 12.56 7.02
CA ARG A 266 -7.73 13.68 7.11
C ARG A 266 -8.25 13.87 8.53
N ASP A 267 -7.87 13.01 9.46
CA ASP A 267 -8.17 13.15 10.88
C ASP A 267 -7.14 14.08 11.53
N PHE A 268 -7.59 15.24 11.97
CA PHE A 268 -6.76 16.26 12.60
C PHE A 268 -6.16 15.86 13.96
N ASN A 269 -6.64 14.77 14.57
CA ASN A 269 -6.04 14.22 15.80
C ASN A 269 -4.85 13.29 15.53
N LEU A 270 -4.71 12.78 14.30
CA LEU A 270 -3.61 11.89 13.93
C LEU A 270 -2.38 12.72 13.52
N ILE A 271 -1.65 13.16 14.50
CA ILE A 271 -0.40 13.91 14.35
C ILE A 271 0.80 13.04 14.74
N PRO A 272 2.02 13.33 14.22
CA PRO A 272 3.22 12.57 14.54
C PRO A 272 3.48 12.41 16.03
N ALA A 273 3.27 13.49 16.80
CA ALA A 273 3.48 13.47 18.25
C ALA A 273 2.56 12.46 18.97
N MET A 274 1.29 12.41 18.59
CA MET A 274 0.31 11.47 19.15
C MET A 274 0.67 10.02 18.81
N LEU A 275 1.02 9.74 17.55
CA LEU A 275 1.40 8.40 17.12
C LEU A 275 2.69 7.92 17.78
N ARG A 276 3.66 8.81 18.00
CA ARG A 276 4.89 8.49 18.72
C ARG A 276 4.65 8.25 20.20
N GLN A 277 3.99 9.17 20.88
CA GLN A 277 3.86 9.14 22.33
C GLN A 277 2.90 8.05 22.81
N ARG A 278 1.75 7.93 22.15
CA ARG A 278 0.70 7.00 22.57
C ARG A 278 0.92 5.57 22.04
N PHE A 279 1.29 5.44 20.76
CA PHE A 279 1.38 4.14 20.10
C PHE A 279 2.82 3.69 19.84
N LYS A 280 3.81 4.53 20.13
CA LYS A 280 5.24 4.25 19.93
C LYS A 280 5.56 3.77 18.51
N LEU A 281 4.92 4.40 17.52
CA LEU A 281 5.17 4.12 16.11
C LEU A 281 6.45 4.81 15.63
N PRO A 282 7.15 4.24 14.63
CA PRO A 282 8.39 4.79 14.10
C PRO A 282 8.14 5.98 13.17
N VAL A 283 7.62 7.08 13.70
CA VAL A 283 7.21 8.27 12.91
C VAL A 283 8.39 8.94 12.20
N GLU A 284 9.62 8.76 12.68
CA GLU A 284 10.85 9.27 12.03
C GLU A 284 11.11 8.64 10.65
N LYS A 285 10.53 7.46 10.41
CA LYS A 285 10.61 6.73 9.14
C LYS A 285 9.36 6.85 8.29
N MET A 286 8.46 7.72 8.69
CA MET A 286 7.22 8.01 7.99
C MET A 286 7.23 9.46 7.50
N GLU A 287 6.54 9.73 6.41
CA GLU A 287 6.38 11.07 5.88
C GLU A 287 4.98 11.60 6.22
N PHE A 288 4.92 12.88 6.59
CA PHE A 288 3.69 13.60 6.92
C PHE A 288 3.60 14.84 6.05
N PRO A 289 2.89 14.78 4.91
CA PRO A 289 2.64 15.93 4.07
C PRO A 289 1.78 16.99 4.78
N GLU A 290 1.82 18.23 4.29
CA GLU A 290 0.90 19.29 4.70
C GLU A 290 -0.56 18.93 4.34
N MET A 291 -1.53 19.54 5.03
CA MET A 291 -2.96 19.21 4.90
C MET A 291 -3.47 19.30 3.47
N VAL A 292 -3.08 20.32 2.73
CA VAL A 292 -3.48 20.47 1.32
C VAL A 292 -3.00 19.28 0.50
N ARG A 293 -1.73 18.90 0.67
CA ARG A 293 -1.12 17.78 -0.06
C ARG A 293 -1.70 16.44 0.39
N ARG A 294 -1.98 16.25 1.68
CA ARG A 294 -2.67 15.05 2.20
C ARG A 294 -4.04 14.88 1.57
N THR A 295 -4.77 15.98 1.39
CA THR A 295 -6.09 15.97 0.76
C THR A 295 -6.02 15.54 -0.70
N GLU A 296 -5.08 16.08 -1.47
CA GLU A 296 -4.85 15.68 -2.87
C GLU A 296 -4.46 14.20 -3.01
N LEU A 297 -3.53 13.75 -2.17
CA LEU A 297 -3.03 12.37 -2.22
C LEU A 297 -4.06 11.33 -1.76
N SER A 298 -5.01 11.72 -0.92
CA SER A 298 -6.11 10.86 -0.46
C SER A 298 -7.40 11.02 -1.26
N ASP A 299 -7.37 11.78 -2.36
CA ASP A 299 -8.51 11.92 -3.25
C ASP A 299 -8.79 10.57 -3.95
N PRO A 300 -10.04 10.04 -3.88
CA PRO A 300 -10.40 8.82 -4.59
C PRO A 300 -10.32 8.95 -6.11
N ASP A 301 -10.43 10.15 -6.66
CA ASP A 301 -10.40 10.42 -8.10
C ASP A 301 -8.99 10.81 -8.62
N GLN A 302 -7.96 10.61 -7.83
CA GLN A 302 -6.58 10.91 -8.23
C GLN A 302 -6.14 10.05 -9.43
N GLU A 303 -5.29 10.60 -10.27
CA GLU A 303 -4.71 9.88 -11.41
C GLU A 303 -3.84 8.70 -10.92
N HIS A 304 -3.99 7.57 -11.55
CA HIS A 304 -3.27 6.34 -11.27
C HIS A 304 -2.93 5.60 -12.55
N SER A 305 -2.04 4.62 -12.47
CA SER A 305 -1.76 3.76 -13.62
C SER A 305 -2.94 2.83 -13.91
N ASP A 306 -3.10 2.47 -15.19
CA ASP A 306 -4.14 1.52 -15.63
C ASP A 306 -3.87 0.07 -15.19
N THR A 307 -2.68 -0.19 -14.65
CA THR A 307 -2.27 -1.53 -14.23
C THR A 307 -2.58 -1.73 -12.75
N LEU A 308 -3.46 -2.69 -12.47
CA LEU A 308 -3.75 -3.08 -11.09
C LEU A 308 -2.55 -3.79 -10.46
N SER A 309 -2.21 -3.40 -9.23
CA SER A 309 -1.21 -4.13 -8.43
C SER A 309 -1.83 -5.28 -7.68
N ALA A 310 -2.95 -5.05 -7.01
CA ALA A 310 -3.67 -6.05 -6.23
C ALA A 310 -5.12 -5.64 -6.00
N VAL A 311 -5.92 -6.60 -5.55
CA VAL A 311 -7.28 -6.37 -5.03
C VAL A 311 -7.28 -6.66 -3.55
N LEU A 312 -7.86 -5.76 -2.76
CA LEU A 312 -8.00 -5.88 -1.31
C LEU A 312 -9.48 -6.09 -0.95
N CYS A 313 -9.79 -7.18 -0.26
CA CYS A 313 -11.14 -7.53 0.17
C CYS A 313 -11.45 -7.13 1.62
N ARG A 314 -10.45 -6.64 2.34
CA ARG A 314 -10.55 -6.19 3.73
C ARG A 314 -9.87 -4.85 3.91
N GLU A 315 -10.44 -4.03 4.77
CA GLU A 315 -9.84 -2.77 5.19
C GLU A 315 -8.68 -2.98 6.17
N GLY A 316 -7.83 -1.97 6.29
CA GLY A 316 -6.71 -1.94 7.21
C GLY A 316 -5.36 -2.13 6.55
N LEU A 317 -4.32 -1.86 7.31
CA LEU A 317 -2.94 -1.88 6.82
C LEU A 317 -2.42 -3.31 6.61
N GLY A 318 -2.96 -4.31 7.30
CA GLY A 318 -2.52 -5.70 7.18
C GLY A 318 -2.55 -6.22 5.75
N PRO A 319 -3.73 -6.34 5.12
CA PRO A 319 -3.85 -6.80 3.73
C PRO A 319 -3.08 -5.93 2.74
N PHE A 320 -3.09 -4.62 2.94
CA PHE A 320 -2.40 -3.66 2.08
C PHE A 320 -0.88 -3.87 2.10
N SER A 321 -0.27 -3.93 3.28
CA SER A 321 1.17 -4.17 3.41
C SER A 321 1.58 -5.56 2.94
N GLU A 322 0.75 -6.57 3.20
CA GLU A 322 0.99 -7.95 2.74
C GLU A 322 1.03 -8.03 1.21
N ALA A 323 0.13 -7.33 0.51
CA ALA A 323 0.12 -7.27 -0.95
C ALA A 323 1.39 -6.59 -1.48
N VAL A 324 1.74 -5.43 -0.95
CA VAL A 324 2.88 -4.62 -1.42
C VAL A 324 4.20 -5.29 -1.12
N VAL A 325 4.44 -5.71 0.12
CA VAL A 325 5.67 -6.39 0.54
C VAL A 325 5.77 -7.76 -0.11
N GLY A 326 4.67 -8.50 -0.18
CA GLY A 326 4.61 -9.80 -0.83
C GLY A 326 4.96 -9.73 -2.30
N GLY A 327 4.41 -8.76 -3.04
CA GLY A 327 4.73 -8.52 -4.44
C GLY A 327 6.22 -8.21 -4.65
N ARG A 328 6.79 -7.35 -3.81
CA ARG A 328 8.22 -7.02 -3.89
C ARG A 328 9.12 -8.23 -3.62
N ARG A 329 8.80 -9.02 -2.61
CA ARG A 329 9.54 -10.26 -2.31
C ARG A 329 9.40 -11.30 -3.41
N LEU A 330 8.20 -11.45 -3.98
CA LEU A 330 7.96 -12.32 -5.11
C LEU A 330 8.84 -11.95 -6.30
N ARG A 331 8.89 -10.66 -6.66
CA ARG A 331 9.74 -10.15 -7.74
C ARG A 331 11.20 -10.49 -7.53
N GLN A 332 11.71 -10.32 -6.31
CA GLN A 332 13.10 -10.65 -5.96
C GLN A 332 13.36 -12.16 -6.03
N ALA A 333 12.45 -12.96 -5.46
CA ALA A 333 12.57 -14.44 -5.45
C ALA A 333 12.55 -15.01 -6.86
N VAL A 334 11.62 -14.57 -7.71
CA VAL A 334 11.49 -15.06 -9.10
C VAL A 334 12.71 -14.67 -9.93
N ARG A 335 13.16 -13.42 -9.84
CA ARG A 335 14.36 -12.97 -10.56
C ARG A 335 15.62 -13.70 -10.10
N GLY A 336 15.80 -13.88 -8.82
CA GLY A 336 16.94 -14.58 -8.24
C GLY A 336 16.94 -16.06 -8.64
N SER A 337 15.80 -16.75 -8.53
CA SER A 337 15.65 -18.14 -8.91
C SER A 337 15.88 -18.36 -10.41
N ALA A 338 15.32 -17.52 -11.27
CA ALA A 338 15.52 -17.61 -12.71
C ALA A 338 16.97 -17.33 -13.13
N ALA A 339 17.64 -16.38 -12.49
CA ALA A 339 19.06 -16.12 -12.71
C ALA A 339 19.92 -17.32 -12.28
N LEU A 340 19.64 -17.90 -11.10
CA LEU A 340 20.37 -19.07 -10.62
C LEU A 340 20.15 -20.30 -11.52
N ALA A 341 18.93 -20.51 -11.99
CA ALA A 341 18.62 -21.59 -12.95
C ALA A 341 19.36 -21.37 -14.28
N SER A 342 19.43 -20.13 -14.76
CA SER A 342 20.17 -19.79 -15.98
C SER A 342 21.69 -20.05 -15.84
N VAL A 343 22.27 -19.67 -14.72
CA VAL A 343 23.68 -19.96 -14.41
C VAL A 343 23.92 -21.46 -14.32
N GLY A 344 23.03 -22.19 -13.68
CA GLY A 344 23.08 -23.66 -13.62
C GLY A 344 23.06 -24.30 -15.01
N SER A 345 22.21 -23.80 -15.91
CA SER A 345 22.17 -24.26 -17.32
C SER A 345 23.50 -23.98 -18.05
N VAL A 346 24.09 -22.80 -17.88
CA VAL A 346 25.40 -22.48 -18.48
C VAL A 346 26.50 -23.41 -17.97
N ILE A 347 26.55 -23.64 -16.65
CA ILE A 347 27.52 -24.56 -16.04
C ILE A 347 27.31 -25.99 -16.57
N GLY A 348 26.05 -26.40 -16.68
CA GLY A 348 25.71 -27.72 -17.25
C GLY A 348 26.20 -27.89 -18.69
N VAL A 349 26.00 -26.88 -19.54
CA VAL A 349 26.49 -26.91 -20.93
C VAL A 349 28.00 -26.93 -20.99
N LEU A 350 28.70 -26.13 -20.18
CA LEU A 350 30.18 -26.14 -20.14
C LEU A 350 30.73 -27.47 -19.65
N LEU A 351 30.10 -28.07 -18.66
CA LEU A 351 30.49 -29.41 -18.16
C LEU A 351 30.25 -30.48 -19.21
N ALA A 352 29.09 -30.47 -19.87
CA ALA A 352 28.80 -31.37 -20.97
C ALA A 352 29.77 -31.23 -22.14
N PHE A 353 30.13 -29.97 -22.47
CA PHE A 353 31.15 -29.69 -23.46
C PHE A 353 32.51 -30.24 -23.06
N TYR A 354 32.93 -30.02 -21.81
CA TYR A 354 34.19 -30.55 -21.32
C TYR A 354 34.23 -32.10 -21.41
N LEU A 355 33.19 -32.73 -20.92
CA LEU A 355 33.11 -34.20 -20.95
C LEU A 355 33.08 -34.77 -22.39
N THR A 356 32.31 -34.18 -23.29
CA THR A 356 32.26 -34.61 -24.69
C THR A 356 33.52 -34.28 -25.49
N PHE A 357 34.26 -33.22 -25.09
CA PHE A 357 35.50 -32.83 -25.75
C PHE A 357 36.71 -33.60 -25.23
N VAL A 358 36.84 -33.79 -23.92
CA VAL A 358 37.99 -34.45 -23.30
C VAL A 358 37.86 -35.97 -23.37
N GLU A 359 36.70 -36.45 -23.24
CA GLU A 359 36.41 -37.85 -23.16
C GLU A 359 36.24 -38.51 -24.52
N SER A 360 36.90 -39.58 -24.63
CA SER A 360 36.91 -40.44 -25.81
C SER A 360 36.07 -41.68 -25.67
N TYR A 361 35.07 -41.68 -24.82
CA TYR A 361 34.20 -42.83 -24.64
C TYR A 361 32.99 -42.83 -25.53
#